data_ee83da845f3c77ebb01562aea1f1e14b
#
_entry.id   ee83da845f3c77ebb01562aea1f1e14b
#
_cell.length_a   1.000
_cell.length_b   1.000
_cell.length_c   1.000
_cell.angle_alpha   90.00
_cell.angle_beta   90.00
_cell.angle_gamma   90.00
#
_symmetry.space_group_name_H-M   'P 1'
#
loop_
_entity.id
_entity.type
_entity.pdbx_description
1 polymer ?
#
loop_
_entity_poly.entity_id
_entity_poly.type
_entity_poly.pdbx_seq_one_letter_code
_entity_poly.pdbx_strand_id
1 'polypeptide(L)'
;MLTSPTLQEYLGYCLIPSTKGQKMMLIVGKGGEGKSRIGLVLKRLMGDAANNGSVQKVENNRFARADLEGRLLMIDDDMDMNALPKTNYIKTIVTAEAKLDLERKGVQSYQRDIYARFLCFGNGALTSLYDHSDGFFRRQLILTTKDKPADRTDDPFLVEKMCAELEGILLWCLEGLHRLVQNNFRFTVSERAAANVDTIKRSSNNVIDFMESEGYFRFKAEIGRAHV
;
A
#
# COMPACT_ATOMS: atom_id res chain seq x y z
N MET A 1 -21.64 9.23 5.62
CA MET A 1 -20.51 8.45 5.04
C MET A 1 -19.27 8.71 5.86
N LEU A 2 -18.72 7.70 6.52
CA LEU A 2 -17.40 7.85 7.17
C LEU A 2 -16.35 7.76 6.07
N THR A 3 -15.97 8.89 5.52
CA THR A 3 -14.83 9.01 4.60
C THR A 3 -13.58 8.62 5.39
N SER A 4 -12.80 7.64 4.90
CA SER A 4 -11.51 7.32 5.49
C SER A 4 -10.50 8.41 5.10
N PRO A 5 -10.08 9.29 6.01
CA PRO A 5 -9.08 10.31 5.69
C PRO A 5 -7.79 9.71 5.13
N THR A 6 -7.38 8.55 5.65
CA THR A 6 -6.21 7.80 5.17
C THR A 6 -6.33 7.46 3.68
N LEU A 7 -7.50 6.94 3.25
CA LEU A 7 -7.74 6.61 1.84
C LEU A 7 -7.72 7.87 0.98
N GLN A 8 -8.44 8.92 1.39
CA GLN A 8 -8.52 10.18 0.67
C GLN A 8 -7.12 10.80 0.45
N GLU A 9 -6.32 10.86 1.51
CA GLU A 9 -4.95 11.37 1.44
C GLU A 9 -4.07 10.52 0.53
N TYR A 10 -4.21 9.19 0.59
CA TYR A 10 -3.40 8.31 -0.23
C TYR A 10 -3.76 8.41 -1.71
N LEU A 11 -5.04 8.46 -2.06
CA LEU A 11 -5.46 8.64 -3.45
C LEU A 11 -5.03 10.01 -3.98
N GLY A 12 -5.09 11.07 -3.17
CA GLY A 12 -4.53 12.37 -3.50
C GLY A 12 -3.01 12.33 -3.70
N TYR A 13 -2.29 11.61 -2.85
CA TYR A 13 -0.83 11.41 -2.96
C TYR A 13 -0.43 10.71 -4.27
N CYS A 14 -1.28 9.84 -4.81
CA CYS A 14 -1.05 9.18 -6.09
C CYS A 14 -1.11 10.14 -7.29
N LEU A 15 -1.63 11.36 -7.13
CA LEU A 15 -1.75 12.34 -8.21
C LEU A 15 -0.46 13.14 -8.46
N ILE A 16 0.54 13.04 -7.58
CA ILE A 16 1.75 13.87 -7.66
C ILE A 16 3.03 13.01 -7.74
N PRO A 17 4.07 13.47 -8.48
CA PRO A 17 5.35 12.79 -8.58
C PRO A 17 6.22 13.06 -7.33
N SER A 18 5.80 12.57 -6.16
CA SER A 18 6.49 12.77 -4.90
C SER A 18 6.61 11.46 -4.12
N THR A 19 7.74 11.23 -3.50
CA THR A 19 8.01 10.08 -2.64
C THR A 19 8.01 10.43 -1.14
N LYS A 20 7.80 11.70 -0.80
CA LYS A 20 7.91 12.23 0.57
C LYS A 20 7.04 11.51 1.60
N GLY A 21 5.89 11.00 1.19
CA GLY A 21 5.00 10.24 2.08
C GLY A 21 5.50 8.84 2.41
N GLN A 22 6.41 8.28 1.63
CA GLN A 22 7.07 6.96 1.82
C GLN A 22 6.09 5.83 2.18
N LYS A 23 4.92 5.80 1.54
CA LYS A 23 3.87 4.83 1.81
C LYS A 23 3.38 4.14 0.55
N MET A 24 3.01 2.88 0.71
CA MET A 24 2.15 2.12 -0.19
C MET A 24 0.84 1.80 0.52
N MET A 25 -0.21 1.51 -0.23
CA MET A 25 -1.50 1.16 0.37
C MET A 25 -1.90 -0.26 0.01
N LEU A 26 -2.38 -0.97 1.00
CA LEU A 26 -2.97 -2.29 0.88
C LEU A 26 -4.42 -2.23 1.40
N ILE A 27 -5.36 -2.64 0.57
CA ILE A 27 -6.77 -2.76 0.94
C ILE A 27 -7.14 -4.24 0.96
N VAL A 28 -7.46 -4.75 2.14
CA VAL A 28 -7.72 -6.18 2.38
C VAL A 28 -9.18 -6.43 2.70
N GLY A 29 -9.72 -7.52 2.19
CA GLY A 29 -11.08 -7.97 2.47
C GLY A 29 -11.27 -9.45 2.17
N LYS A 30 -12.48 -9.94 2.41
CA LYS A 30 -12.86 -11.36 2.23
C LYS A 30 -13.17 -11.72 0.78
N GLY A 31 -13.40 -10.71 -0.08
CA GLY A 31 -13.86 -10.87 -1.46
C GLY A 31 -15.30 -10.36 -1.65
N GLY A 32 -15.59 -9.80 -2.81
CA GLY A 32 -16.94 -9.31 -3.16
C GLY A 32 -17.33 -7.95 -2.58
N GLU A 33 -16.46 -7.27 -1.82
CA GLU A 33 -16.77 -5.95 -1.23
C GLU A 33 -16.63 -4.77 -2.20
N GLY A 34 -16.10 -5.02 -3.40
CA GLY A 34 -15.96 -4.01 -4.44
C GLY A 34 -14.62 -3.24 -4.42
N LYS A 35 -13.58 -3.76 -3.75
CA LYS A 35 -12.24 -3.14 -3.67
C LYS A 35 -11.66 -2.78 -5.04
N SER A 36 -11.66 -3.72 -5.96
CA SER A 36 -11.13 -3.57 -7.33
C SER A 36 -11.80 -2.44 -8.12
N ARG A 37 -13.05 -2.06 -7.76
CA ARG A 37 -13.76 -0.94 -8.39
C ARG A 37 -13.01 0.38 -8.17
N ILE A 38 -12.37 0.56 -7.03
CA ILE A 38 -11.53 1.74 -6.72
C ILE A 38 -10.38 1.81 -7.73
N GLY A 39 -9.70 0.70 -7.99
CA GLY A 39 -8.62 0.62 -8.97
C GLY A 39 -9.06 0.98 -10.39
N LEU A 40 -10.22 0.46 -10.83
CA LEU A 40 -10.79 0.77 -12.14
C LEU A 40 -11.12 2.26 -12.31
N VAL A 41 -11.72 2.88 -11.29
CA VAL A 41 -12.04 4.31 -11.29
C VAL A 41 -10.76 5.16 -11.34
N LEU A 42 -9.76 4.82 -10.55
CA LEU A 42 -8.46 5.53 -10.57
C LEU A 42 -7.76 5.37 -11.92
N LYS A 43 -7.80 4.17 -12.52
CA LYS A 43 -7.27 3.95 -13.86
C LYS A 43 -7.96 4.84 -14.90
N ARG A 44 -9.27 5.01 -14.78
CA ARG A 44 -10.01 5.91 -15.65
C ARG A 44 -9.66 7.38 -15.40
N LEU A 45 -9.50 7.77 -14.14
CA LEU A 45 -9.15 9.14 -13.75
C LEU A 45 -7.73 9.53 -14.21
N MET A 46 -6.77 8.64 -14.06
CA MET A 46 -5.33 8.92 -14.26
C MET A 46 -4.84 8.56 -15.67
N GLY A 47 -5.61 7.78 -16.43
CA GLY A 47 -5.22 7.35 -17.79
C GLY A 47 -3.86 6.63 -17.78
N ASP A 48 -2.95 7.10 -18.63
CA ASP A 48 -1.61 6.52 -18.78
C ASP A 48 -0.68 6.76 -17.57
N ALA A 49 -1.01 7.68 -16.69
CA ALA A 49 -0.24 7.87 -15.45
C ALA A 49 -0.41 6.71 -14.45
N ALA A 50 -1.42 5.84 -14.65
CA ALA A 50 -1.62 4.62 -13.88
C ALA A 50 -1.46 3.37 -14.76
N ASN A 51 -0.85 2.32 -14.23
CA ASN A 51 -0.79 1.00 -14.87
C ASN A 51 -1.26 -0.10 -13.92
N ASN A 52 -1.59 -1.27 -14.51
CA ASN A 52 -1.79 -2.49 -13.74
C ASN A 52 -0.48 -3.26 -13.69
N GLY A 53 -0.19 -3.88 -12.57
CA GLY A 53 1.02 -4.65 -12.38
C GLY A 53 0.91 -5.57 -11.18
N SER A 54 1.98 -6.30 -10.89
CA SER A 54 2.09 -7.12 -9.70
C SER A 54 3.30 -6.68 -8.89
N VAL A 55 3.10 -6.39 -7.61
CA VAL A 55 4.17 -6.04 -6.66
C VAL A 55 5.19 -7.16 -6.58
N GLN A 56 4.74 -8.42 -6.64
CA GLN A 56 5.61 -9.58 -6.70
C GLN A 56 6.52 -9.58 -7.95
N LYS A 57 5.98 -9.23 -9.12
CA LYS A 57 6.78 -9.11 -10.35
C LYS A 57 7.79 -7.97 -10.26
N VAL A 58 7.41 -6.83 -9.68
CA VAL A 58 8.33 -5.70 -9.46
C VAL A 58 9.49 -6.11 -8.55
N GLU A 59 9.26 -6.87 -7.49
CA GLU A 59 10.32 -7.36 -6.62
C GLU A 59 11.26 -8.33 -7.33
N ASN A 60 10.72 -9.31 -8.06
CA ASN A 60 11.45 -10.46 -8.55
C ASN A 60 11.95 -10.33 -10.00
N ASN A 61 11.40 -9.40 -10.79
CA ASN A 61 11.72 -9.27 -12.22
C ASN A 61 12.24 -7.86 -12.54
N ARG A 62 13.50 -7.79 -12.97
CA ARG A 62 14.17 -6.54 -13.34
C ARG A 62 13.45 -5.76 -14.46
N PHE A 63 12.84 -6.46 -15.42
CA PHE A 63 12.11 -5.82 -16.52
C PHE A 63 10.80 -5.19 -16.08
N ALA A 64 10.10 -5.78 -15.12
CA ALA A 64 8.84 -5.25 -14.61
C ALA A 64 9.02 -3.88 -13.91
N ARG A 65 10.22 -3.58 -13.41
CA ARG A 65 10.52 -2.26 -12.82
C ARG A 65 10.50 -1.15 -13.85
N ALA A 66 10.89 -1.43 -15.10
CA ALA A 66 10.86 -0.44 -16.18
C ALA A 66 9.44 -0.03 -16.58
N ASP A 67 8.41 -0.83 -16.26
CA ASP A 67 7.01 -0.49 -16.51
C ASP A 67 6.49 0.61 -15.57
N LEU A 68 7.26 0.93 -14.51
CA LEU A 68 6.96 2.01 -13.56
C LEU A 68 7.47 3.37 -14.03
N GLU A 69 8.31 3.41 -15.08
CA GLU A 69 8.87 4.65 -15.62
C GLU A 69 7.73 5.53 -16.15
N GLY A 70 7.70 6.79 -15.67
CA GLY A 70 6.68 7.76 -16.06
C GLY A 70 5.28 7.48 -15.49
N ARG A 71 5.14 6.53 -14.56
CA ARG A 71 3.87 6.23 -13.90
C ARG A 71 3.82 6.86 -12.51
N LEU A 72 2.63 7.30 -12.12
CA LEU A 72 2.34 7.80 -10.78
C LEU A 72 1.72 6.72 -9.89
N LEU A 73 1.02 5.77 -10.49
CA LEU A 73 0.31 4.71 -9.78
C LEU A 73 0.48 3.36 -10.47
N MET A 74 0.81 2.33 -9.70
CA MET A 74 0.65 0.94 -10.09
C MET A 74 -0.41 0.27 -9.22
N ILE A 75 -1.37 -0.36 -9.88
CA ILE A 75 -2.47 -1.09 -9.24
C ILE A 75 -2.18 -2.58 -9.32
N ASP A 76 -2.12 -3.24 -8.16
CA ASP A 76 -2.08 -4.70 -8.04
C ASP A 76 -3.46 -5.16 -7.54
N ASP A 77 -4.27 -5.66 -8.46
CA ASP A 77 -5.69 -5.93 -8.23
C ASP A 77 -5.94 -7.25 -7.48
N ASP A 78 -4.99 -8.15 -7.48
CA ASP A 78 -5.06 -9.45 -6.77
C ASP A 78 -3.69 -9.80 -6.20
N MET A 79 -3.24 -8.98 -5.26
CA MET A 79 -1.96 -9.20 -4.61
C MET A 79 -1.98 -10.49 -3.81
N ASP A 80 -1.09 -11.42 -4.17
CA ASP A 80 -0.85 -12.61 -3.37
C ASP A 80 -0.20 -12.24 -2.04
N MET A 81 -0.98 -12.35 -0.96
CA MET A 81 -0.54 -12.04 0.40
C MET A 81 0.60 -12.94 0.89
N ASN A 82 0.78 -14.12 0.27
CA ASN A 82 1.79 -15.12 0.65
C ASN A 82 3.12 -14.98 -0.12
N ALA A 83 3.22 -14.09 -1.10
CA ALA A 83 4.22 -14.18 -2.15
C ALA A 83 5.39 -13.19 -2.06
N LEU A 84 5.60 -12.48 -0.96
CA LEU A 84 6.67 -11.48 -0.82
C LEU A 84 7.75 -11.92 0.19
N PRO A 85 8.59 -12.94 -0.11
CA PRO A 85 9.69 -13.34 0.77
C PRO A 85 10.79 -12.27 0.87
N LYS A 86 10.84 -11.35 -0.10
CA LYS A 86 11.76 -10.20 -0.16
C LYS A 86 10.99 -8.96 -0.57
N THR A 87 11.40 -7.79 -0.07
CA THR A 87 10.73 -6.50 -0.34
C THR A 87 11.74 -5.36 -0.57
N ASN A 88 12.96 -5.68 -0.97
CA ASN A 88 14.03 -4.70 -1.08
C ASN A 88 13.74 -3.64 -2.15
N TYR A 89 13.34 -4.07 -3.35
CA TYR A 89 13.00 -3.14 -4.43
C TYR A 89 11.72 -2.35 -4.13
N ILE A 90 10.71 -2.98 -3.53
CA ILE A 90 9.49 -2.28 -3.13
C ILE A 90 9.82 -1.20 -2.11
N LYS A 91 10.62 -1.51 -1.08
CA LYS A 91 11.08 -0.51 -0.09
C LYS A 91 11.83 0.63 -0.76
N THR A 92 12.73 0.33 -1.70
CA THR A 92 13.49 1.34 -2.44
C THR A 92 12.58 2.23 -3.29
N ILE A 93 11.62 1.67 -4.02
CA ILE A 93 10.69 2.42 -4.86
C ILE A 93 9.76 3.30 -4.02
N VAL A 94 9.23 2.78 -2.92
CA VAL A 94 8.33 3.53 -2.05
C VAL A 94 9.01 4.75 -1.42
N THR A 95 10.31 4.67 -1.12
CA THR A 95 11.09 5.80 -0.61
C THR A 95 11.69 6.66 -1.71
N ALA A 96 12.16 6.04 -2.79
CA ALA A 96 12.78 6.61 -4.00
C ALA A 96 13.59 7.91 -3.77
N GLU A 97 14.59 7.83 -2.89
CA GLU A 97 15.51 8.94 -2.62
C GLU A 97 16.65 9.03 -3.66
N ALA A 98 16.78 7.98 -4.48
CA ALA A 98 17.78 7.89 -5.54
C ALA A 98 17.19 7.27 -6.80
N LYS A 99 17.87 7.49 -7.93
CA LYS A 99 17.50 6.87 -9.20
C LYS A 99 17.59 5.34 -9.10
N LEU A 100 16.67 4.67 -9.76
CA LEU A 100 16.61 3.22 -9.85
C LEU A 100 17.19 2.77 -11.20
N ASP A 101 17.99 1.70 -11.20
CA ASP A 101 18.41 1.03 -12.41
C ASP A 101 17.22 0.31 -13.05
N LEU A 102 16.95 0.66 -14.29
CA LEU A 102 15.90 0.07 -15.10
C LEU A 102 16.51 -0.68 -16.26
N GLU A 103 15.89 -1.81 -16.60
CA GLU A 103 16.26 -2.64 -17.73
C GLU A 103 15.07 -2.93 -18.62
N ARG A 104 15.27 -2.78 -19.94
CA ARG A 104 14.32 -3.24 -20.96
C ARG A 104 14.98 -4.30 -21.80
N LYS A 105 14.20 -5.28 -22.29
CA LYS A 105 14.74 -6.36 -23.12
C LYS A 105 15.43 -5.78 -24.36
N GLY A 106 16.70 -6.12 -24.55
CA GLY A 106 17.49 -5.63 -25.69
C GLY A 106 18.00 -4.20 -25.57
N VAL A 107 17.83 -3.54 -24.42
CA VAL A 107 18.33 -2.17 -24.17
C VAL A 107 19.28 -2.20 -22.97
N GLN A 108 20.39 -1.44 -23.08
CA GLN A 108 21.32 -1.28 -21.96
C GLN A 108 20.60 -0.67 -20.75
N SER A 109 20.96 -1.10 -19.54
CA SER A 109 20.41 -0.55 -18.30
C SER A 109 20.67 0.96 -18.19
N TYR A 110 19.71 1.65 -17.61
CA TYR A 110 19.74 3.11 -17.43
C TYR A 110 19.09 3.50 -16.12
N GLN A 111 19.39 4.69 -15.60
CA GLN A 111 18.89 5.17 -14.32
C GLN A 111 17.78 6.20 -14.49
N ARG A 112 16.68 6.04 -13.72
CA ARG A 112 15.54 6.94 -13.70
C ARG A 112 14.99 7.16 -12.29
N ASP A 113 14.39 8.32 -12.11
CA ASP A 113 13.56 8.59 -10.95
C ASP A 113 12.22 7.87 -11.12
N ILE A 114 11.77 7.18 -10.07
CA ILE A 114 10.51 6.45 -10.05
C ILE A 114 9.59 7.09 -9.00
N TYR A 115 8.40 7.46 -9.44
CA TYR A 115 7.38 8.10 -8.60
C TYR A 115 6.13 7.23 -8.40
N ALA A 116 6.13 6.02 -8.92
CA ALA A 116 4.99 5.12 -8.84
C ALA A 116 4.63 4.77 -7.39
N ARG A 117 3.35 4.93 -7.05
CA ARG A 117 2.76 4.47 -5.79
C ARG A 117 2.13 3.11 -6.01
N PHE A 118 2.14 2.27 -4.99
CA PHE A 118 1.51 0.95 -5.05
C PHE A 118 0.17 0.98 -4.34
N LEU A 119 -0.90 0.73 -5.07
CA LEU A 119 -2.23 0.46 -4.54
C LEU A 119 -2.55 -1.02 -4.77
N CYS A 120 -2.58 -1.78 -3.68
CA CYS A 120 -2.72 -3.22 -3.74
C CYS A 120 -4.06 -3.64 -3.14
N PHE A 121 -4.72 -4.58 -3.78
CA PHE A 121 -5.92 -5.23 -3.27
C PHE A 121 -5.60 -6.68 -2.97
N GLY A 122 -5.89 -7.11 -1.74
CA GLY A 122 -5.66 -8.47 -1.28
C GLY A 122 -6.93 -9.12 -0.77
N ASN A 123 -7.01 -10.44 -0.93
CA ASN A 123 -8.05 -11.27 -0.34
C ASN A 123 -7.41 -12.18 0.70
N GLY A 124 -8.08 -12.35 1.85
CA GLY A 124 -7.63 -13.26 2.90
C GLY A 124 -7.31 -12.60 4.23
N ALA A 125 -6.64 -13.35 5.10
CA ALA A 125 -6.28 -12.89 6.42
C ALA A 125 -5.07 -11.95 6.38
N LEU A 126 -5.08 -10.94 7.25
CA LEU A 126 -3.96 -10.01 7.43
C LEU A 126 -2.65 -10.71 7.88
N THR A 127 -2.72 -11.98 8.24
CA THR A 127 -1.63 -12.79 8.78
C THR A 127 -0.64 -13.32 7.74
N SER A 128 -0.87 -13.05 6.45
CA SER A 128 -0.18 -13.73 5.34
C SER A 128 1.02 -12.98 4.76
N LEU A 129 1.44 -11.83 5.33
CA LEU A 129 2.58 -11.06 4.81
C LEU A 129 3.91 -11.59 5.34
N TYR A 130 4.77 -12.10 4.47
CA TYR A 130 6.01 -12.80 4.82
C TYR A 130 7.24 -11.91 5.15
N ASP A 131 7.26 -10.64 4.78
CA ASP A 131 8.38 -9.77 5.19
C ASP A 131 8.15 -9.21 6.60
N HIS A 132 8.89 -9.72 7.55
CA HIS A 132 8.81 -9.37 8.97
C HIS A 132 9.66 -8.14 9.34
N SER A 133 10.22 -7.41 8.37
CA SER A 133 11.06 -6.26 8.69
C SER A 133 10.23 -5.03 9.08
N ASP A 134 10.59 -4.37 10.19
CA ASP A 134 10.02 -3.07 10.56
C ASP A 134 10.11 -2.04 9.44
N GLY A 135 11.14 -2.16 8.59
CA GLY A 135 11.34 -1.33 7.42
C GLY A 135 10.21 -1.47 6.39
N PHE A 136 9.61 -2.64 6.23
CA PHE A 136 8.49 -2.87 5.32
C PHE A 136 7.17 -2.42 5.95
N PHE A 137 6.91 -2.80 7.20
CA PHE A 137 5.67 -2.44 7.88
C PHE A 137 5.44 -0.93 7.99
N ARG A 138 6.49 -0.17 8.33
CA ARG A 138 6.37 1.29 8.46
C ARG A 138 6.01 1.99 7.14
N ARG A 139 6.18 1.33 5.99
CA ARG A 139 5.86 1.85 4.65
C ARG A 139 4.46 1.49 4.17
N GLN A 140 3.69 0.79 4.97
CA GLN A 140 2.36 0.35 4.61
C GLN A 140 1.27 1.19 5.28
N LEU A 141 0.21 1.44 4.53
CA LEU A 141 -1.10 1.84 5.03
C LEU A 141 -2.05 0.67 4.74
N ILE A 142 -2.60 0.07 5.79
CA ILE A 142 -3.41 -1.14 5.63
C ILE A 142 -4.84 -0.83 6.05
N LEU A 143 -5.73 -0.87 5.06
CA LEU A 143 -7.15 -0.70 5.26
C LEU A 143 -7.87 -2.04 5.11
N THR A 144 -8.83 -2.29 5.99
CA THR A 144 -9.74 -3.44 5.85
C THR A 144 -11.12 -2.97 5.43
N THR A 145 -11.72 -3.70 4.50
CA THR A 145 -13.11 -3.47 4.12
C THR A 145 -14.06 -3.85 5.26
N LYS A 146 -15.28 -3.31 5.22
CA LYS A 146 -16.38 -3.81 6.03
C LYS A 146 -16.94 -5.06 5.39
N ASP A 147 -17.55 -5.93 6.18
CA ASP A 147 -18.27 -7.08 5.65
C ASP A 147 -19.39 -6.62 4.72
N LYS A 148 -19.62 -7.39 3.66
CA LYS A 148 -20.72 -7.14 2.72
C LYS A 148 -22.05 -7.30 3.48
N PRO A 149 -22.95 -6.29 3.47
CA PRO A 149 -24.28 -6.45 4.02
C PRO A 149 -25.03 -7.61 3.36
N ALA A 150 -25.80 -8.36 4.13
CA ALA A 150 -26.50 -9.56 3.64
C ALA A 150 -27.54 -9.23 2.56
N ASP A 151 -28.12 -8.04 2.62
CA ASP A 151 -29.15 -7.51 1.71
C ASP A 151 -28.58 -6.74 0.51
N ARG A 152 -27.26 -6.67 0.38
CA ARG A 152 -26.63 -5.93 -0.72
C ARG A 152 -26.87 -6.60 -2.05
N THR A 153 -27.47 -5.86 -2.97
CA THR A 153 -27.53 -6.22 -4.40
C THR A 153 -26.28 -5.69 -5.11
N ASP A 154 -25.62 -6.54 -5.90
CA ASP A 154 -24.47 -6.13 -6.68
C ASP A 154 -24.93 -5.32 -7.92
N ASP A 155 -24.35 -4.15 -8.10
CA ASP A 155 -24.63 -3.28 -9.25
C ASP A 155 -23.55 -3.50 -10.34
N PRO A 156 -23.89 -4.09 -11.50
CA PRO A 156 -22.93 -4.32 -12.58
C PRO A 156 -22.44 -3.02 -13.22
N PHE A 157 -23.18 -1.92 -13.09
CA PHE A 157 -22.85 -0.61 -13.65
C PHE A 157 -22.23 0.35 -12.63
N LEU A 158 -21.78 -0.17 -11.48
CA LEU A 158 -21.23 0.67 -10.41
C LEU A 158 -20.01 1.49 -10.88
N VAL A 159 -19.12 0.89 -11.67
CA VAL A 159 -17.91 1.58 -12.18
C VAL A 159 -18.30 2.71 -13.12
N GLU A 160 -19.24 2.48 -14.03
CA GLU A 160 -19.74 3.50 -14.96
C GLU A 160 -20.38 4.68 -14.22
N LYS A 161 -21.18 4.39 -13.20
CA LYS A 161 -21.79 5.42 -12.34
C LYS A 161 -20.72 6.22 -11.59
N MET A 162 -19.72 5.55 -10.99
CA MET A 162 -18.60 6.25 -10.35
C MET A 162 -17.78 7.07 -11.36
N CYS A 163 -17.59 6.55 -12.57
CA CYS A 163 -16.86 7.27 -13.62
C CYS A 163 -17.64 8.48 -14.17
N ALA A 164 -18.95 8.52 -14.03
CA ALA A 164 -19.73 9.72 -14.34
C ALA A 164 -19.49 10.88 -13.36
N GLU A 165 -18.88 10.59 -12.20
CA GLU A 165 -18.57 11.56 -11.13
C GLU A 165 -17.07 11.80 -10.98
N LEU A 166 -16.24 11.56 -12.02
CA LEU A 166 -14.77 11.66 -11.94
C LEU A 166 -14.28 13.03 -11.47
N GLU A 167 -14.95 14.11 -11.84
CA GLU A 167 -14.60 15.46 -11.41
C GLU A 167 -14.74 15.60 -9.88
N GLY A 168 -15.84 15.11 -9.32
CA GLY A 168 -16.06 15.09 -7.86
C GLY A 168 -15.06 14.20 -7.13
N ILE A 169 -14.72 13.05 -7.73
CA ILE A 169 -13.70 12.15 -7.18
C ILE A 169 -12.32 12.81 -7.20
N LEU A 170 -11.97 13.52 -8.28
CA LEU A 170 -10.71 14.26 -8.35
C LEU A 170 -10.65 15.34 -7.26
N LEU A 171 -11.70 16.15 -7.12
CA LEU A 171 -11.75 17.17 -6.06
C LEU A 171 -11.61 16.55 -4.66
N TRP A 172 -12.30 15.44 -4.42
CA TRP A 172 -12.17 14.71 -3.17
C TRP A 172 -10.74 14.21 -2.91
N CYS A 173 -10.03 13.72 -3.95
CA CYS A 173 -8.62 13.35 -3.85
C CYS A 173 -7.73 14.57 -3.59
N LEU A 174 -7.99 15.72 -4.23
CA LEU A 174 -7.23 16.95 -4.05
C LEU A 174 -7.38 17.51 -2.63
N GLU A 175 -8.55 17.43 -2.02
CA GLU A 175 -8.76 17.78 -0.61
C GLU A 175 -7.88 16.93 0.31
N GLY A 176 -7.81 15.60 0.05
CA GLY A 176 -6.92 14.70 0.77
C GLY A 176 -5.45 15.05 0.60
N LEU A 177 -5.05 15.36 -0.64
CA LEU A 177 -3.67 15.80 -0.94
C LEU A 177 -3.34 17.10 -0.21
N HIS A 178 -4.24 18.07 -0.24
CA HIS A 178 -4.06 19.36 0.45
C HIS A 178 -3.78 19.15 1.95
N ARG A 179 -4.62 18.35 2.61
CA ARG A 179 -4.45 17.99 4.02
C ARG A 179 -3.11 17.28 4.28
N LEU A 180 -2.72 16.34 3.41
CA LEU A 180 -1.47 15.60 3.53
C LEU A 180 -0.25 16.54 3.43
N VAL A 181 -0.27 17.47 2.46
CA VAL A 181 0.80 18.46 2.27
C VAL A 181 0.90 19.40 3.49
N GLN A 182 -0.22 19.90 3.98
CA GLN A 182 -0.26 20.72 5.21
C GLN A 182 0.29 19.96 6.42
N ASN A 183 0.12 18.65 6.47
CA ASN A 183 0.66 17.79 7.52
C ASN A 183 2.08 17.26 7.22
N ASN A 184 2.84 17.95 6.34
CA ASN A 184 4.20 17.56 5.98
C ASN A 184 4.33 16.10 5.53
N PHE A 185 3.41 15.63 4.70
CA PHE A 185 3.32 14.25 4.18
C PHE A 185 3.17 13.17 5.26
N ARG A 186 2.68 13.53 6.44
CA ARG A 186 2.29 12.58 7.48
C ARG A 186 0.82 12.24 7.32
N PHE A 187 0.56 10.98 7.00
CA PHE A 187 -0.80 10.47 6.80
C PHE A 187 -1.61 10.47 8.09
N THR A 188 -2.89 10.79 7.98
CA THR A 188 -3.87 10.56 9.04
C THR A 188 -4.16 9.07 9.11
N VAL A 189 -3.65 8.40 10.15
CA VAL A 189 -3.85 6.96 10.35
C VAL A 189 -4.91 6.75 11.41
N SER A 190 -6.00 6.08 11.06
CA SER A 190 -7.03 5.71 12.02
C SER A 190 -6.53 4.63 12.99
N GLU A 191 -7.10 4.56 14.19
CA GLU A 191 -6.78 3.51 15.17
C GLU A 191 -6.93 2.10 14.55
N ARG A 192 -7.98 1.89 13.74
CA ARG A 192 -8.18 0.63 13.02
C ARG A 192 -7.06 0.34 12.04
N ALA A 193 -6.59 1.33 11.27
CA ALA A 193 -5.50 1.13 10.33
C ALA A 193 -4.16 0.86 11.05
N ALA A 194 -3.93 1.49 12.19
CA ALA A 194 -2.77 1.22 13.04
C ALA A 194 -2.85 -0.22 13.61
N ALA A 195 -4.01 -0.62 14.16
CA ALA A 195 -4.25 -1.96 14.67
C ALA A 195 -4.07 -3.05 13.60
N ASN A 196 -4.44 -2.78 12.34
CA ASN A 196 -4.20 -3.71 11.22
C ASN A 196 -2.69 -3.98 11.03
N VAL A 197 -1.86 -2.93 11.06
CA VAL A 197 -0.40 -3.09 10.96
C VAL A 197 0.15 -3.89 12.15
N ASP A 198 -0.30 -3.59 13.35
CA ASP A 198 0.13 -4.30 14.56
C ASP A 198 -0.30 -5.78 14.55
N THR A 199 -1.49 -6.09 14.07
CA THR A 199 -1.97 -7.47 13.90
C THR A 199 -1.05 -8.25 12.96
N ILE A 200 -0.67 -7.66 11.81
CA ILE A 200 0.24 -8.30 10.86
C ILE A 200 1.64 -8.49 11.50
N LYS A 201 2.15 -7.48 12.20
CA LYS A 201 3.44 -7.59 12.89
C LYS A 201 3.46 -8.74 13.90
N ARG A 202 2.40 -8.90 14.68
CA ARG A 202 2.28 -9.96 15.68
C ARG A 202 2.19 -11.32 15.01
N SER A 203 1.28 -11.51 14.09
CA SER A 203 1.10 -12.79 13.38
C SER A 203 2.29 -13.17 12.50
N SER A 204 3.10 -12.22 12.11
CA SER A 204 4.34 -12.44 11.37
C SER A 204 5.52 -12.89 12.27
N ASN A 205 5.38 -12.82 13.58
CA ASN A 205 6.45 -13.15 14.51
C ASN A 205 6.00 -14.23 15.50
N ASN A 206 6.20 -15.48 15.11
CA ASN A 206 5.84 -16.66 15.91
C ASN A 206 6.40 -16.62 17.36
N VAL A 207 7.50 -15.89 17.57
CA VAL A 207 8.08 -15.71 18.91
C VAL A 207 7.21 -14.80 19.77
N ILE A 208 6.65 -13.75 19.19
CA ILE A 208 5.75 -12.83 19.93
C ILE A 208 4.46 -13.57 20.27
N ASP A 209 3.86 -14.28 19.32
CA ASP A 209 2.66 -15.08 19.54
C ASP A 209 2.89 -16.16 20.59
N PHE A 210 4.04 -16.85 20.55
CA PHE A 210 4.43 -17.85 21.56
C PHE A 210 4.61 -17.19 22.92
N MET A 211 5.31 -16.07 23.00
CA MET A 211 5.53 -15.39 24.29
C MET A 211 4.22 -14.89 24.91
N GLU A 212 3.29 -14.36 24.09
CA GLU A 212 1.99 -13.88 24.58
C GLU A 212 1.07 -15.04 24.97
N SER A 213 1.07 -16.15 24.24
CA SER A 213 0.25 -17.34 24.53
C SER A 213 0.70 -18.06 25.81
N GLU A 214 2.01 -18.04 26.10
CA GLU A 214 2.61 -18.68 27.29
C GLU A 214 2.78 -17.70 28.46
N GLY A 215 2.29 -16.45 28.34
CA GLY A 215 2.31 -15.47 29.43
C GLY A 215 3.67 -14.84 29.72
N TYR A 216 4.61 -14.88 28.77
CA TYR A 216 5.91 -14.22 28.91
C TYR A 216 5.80 -12.72 28.64
N PHE A 217 6.40 -11.92 29.54
CA PHE A 217 6.49 -10.46 29.40
C PHE A 217 7.91 -10.03 29.02
N ARG A 218 8.03 -9.06 28.10
CA ARG A 218 9.33 -8.44 27.83
C ARG A 218 9.77 -7.59 29.02
N PHE A 219 10.82 -8.00 29.71
CA PHE A 219 11.56 -7.11 30.60
C PHE A 219 12.59 -6.32 29.79
N LYS A 220 12.56 -4.98 29.85
CA LYS A 220 13.73 -4.16 29.55
C LYS A 220 14.70 -4.33 30.74
N ALA A 221 15.66 -5.23 30.61
CA ALA A 221 16.81 -5.19 31.49
C ALA A 221 17.67 -3.99 31.10
N GLU A 222 17.75 -2.97 31.93
CA GLU A 222 18.85 -2.01 31.86
C GLU A 222 20.09 -2.80 32.28
N ILE A 223 20.96 -3.07 31.31
CA ILE A 223 22.28 -3.62 31.60
C ILE A 223 23.08 -2.48 32.24
N GLY A 224 23.12 -2.45 33.56
CA GLY A 224 24.00 -1.58 34.32
C GLY A 224 25.45 -1.83 33.89
N ARG A 225 26.15 -0.77 33.45
CA ARG A 225 27.59 -0.83 33.24
C ARG A 225 28.24 -1.21 34.57
N ALA A 226 28.79 -2.41 34.64
CA ALA A 226 29.73 -2.76 35.70
C ALA A 226 30.96 -1.86 35.48
N HIS A 227 31.24 -0.98 36.41
CA HIS A 227 32.53 -0.33 36.53
C HIS A 227 33.54 -1.40 37.01
N VAL A 228 34.52 -1.68 36.18
CA VAL A 228 35.80 -2.31 36.59
C VAL A 228 36.76 -1.17 36.82
#